data_fb53e810d175ec2dbde9cf190fa3fce0
#
_entry.id   fb53e810d175ec2dbde9cf190fa3fce0
#
_cell.length_a   1.000
_cell.length_b   1.000
_cell.length_c   1.000
_cell.angle_alpha   90.00
_cell.angle_beta   90.00
_cell.angle_gamma   90.00
#
_symmetry.space_group_name_H-M   'P 1'
#
loop_
_entity.id
_entity.type
_entity.pdbx_description
1 polymer ?
#
loop_
_entity_poly.entity_id
_entity_poly.type
_entity_poly.pdbx_seq_one_letter_code
_entity_poly.pdbx_strand_id
1 'polypeptide(L)'
;MDKEIESKVEELISNIEETIENEKLGDILPVDKVLPNKLSIVPLQERPIFPGIFTPLMINNPEDIRLIEQAYGADGYIGLVMLKNDVEHSLATDLNSVGTAAKIIKKINLPDGGLHVFVSTIKRFKIRKTLHVSAPIVCAVDYLEDEEDDTFEVKALTRALLSEMREITENNPLFSEEMRLNMVNIDHPGKIADFIASILNIEKKEQQAVLEILNVRHRMEKVLVFIKKEQELLRVQKQIQKEVNQKVEKNQREYFLREQLKTIQEELGTDSEGNATDYQRYREKITNLNFSGEIKESLDNELEKFRLLDPSSPEYTTSRNFLELVVQLPWNDVPTEDYNLLKASKVLENDHYGLEDVKKRIMEYLAVRKLKNDNKGSILLLVGPPGVGKTSIGHSIATAM
;
A
#
# COMPACT_ATOMS: atom_id res chain seq x y z
N MET A 1 -18.03 21.64 -14.13
CA MET A 1 -19.30 21.11 -13.59
C MET A 1 -19.17 20.81 -12.10
N ASP A 2 -18.11 20.13 -11.63
CA ASP A 2 -17.96 19.79 -10.21
C ASP A 2 -17.72 20.99 -9.27
N LYS A 3 -16.90 21.97 -9.68
CA LYS A 3 -16.64 23.18 -8.88
C LYS A 3 -17.84 24.12 -8.70
N GLU A 4 -18.77 24.12 -9.62
CA GLU A 4 -20.00 24.93 -9.54
C GLU A 4 -21.03 24.30 -8.60
N ILE A 5 -21.00 22.98 -8.49
CA ILE A 5 -21.82 22.22 -7.55
C ILE A 5 -21.26 22.35 -6.14
N GLU A 6 -19.93 22.24 -5.98
CA GLU A 6 -19.26 22.46 -4.68
C GLU A 6 -19.52 23.87 -4.14
N SER A 7 -19.35 24.90 -4.96
CA SER A 7 -19.60 26.29 -4.56
C SER A 7 -21.08 26.55 -4.16
N LYS A 8 -22.04 25.92 -4.86
CA LYS A 8 -23.46 26.01 -4.48
C LYS A 8 -23.80 25.24 -3.23
N VAL A 9 -23.09 24.15 -2.95
CA VAL A 9 -23.26 23.38 -1.72
C VAL A 9 -22.68 24.16 -0.53
N GLU A 10 -21.51 24.80 -0.66
CA GLU A 10 -20.93 25.67 0.37
C GLU A 10 -21.80 26.89 0.69
N GLU A 11 -22.35 27.56 -0.34
CA GLU A 11 -23.27 28.68 -0.17
C GLU A 11 -24.58 28.27 0.52
N LEU A 12 -25.08 27.06 0.22
CA LEU A 12 -26.26 26.49 0.87
C LEU A 12 -25.98 26.08 2.32
N ILE A 13 -24.77 25.56 2.62
CA ILE A 13 -24.37 25.23 4.00
C ILE A 13 -24.30 26.51 4.84
N SER A 14 -23.66 27.57 4.35
CA SER A 14 -23.57 28.87 4.99
C SER A 14 -24.95 29.49 5.27
N ASN A 15 -25.88 29.43 4.32
CA ASN A 15 -27.26 29.92 4.50
C ASN A 15 -28.09 29.08 5.51
N ILE A 16 -27.77 27.80 5.64
CA ILE A 16 -28.42 26.90 6.63
C ILE A 16 -27.88 27.18 8.03
N GLU A 17 -26.59 27.44 8.18
CA GLU A 17 -25.97 27.81 9.45
C GLU A 17 -26.52 29.13 9.95
N GLU A 18 -26.70 30.12 9.10
CA GLU A 18 -27.33 31.41 9.42
C GLU A 18 -28.80 31.25 9.83
N THR A 19 -29.54 30.31 9.22
CA THR A 19 -30.95 30.01 9.58
C THR A 19 -31.03 29.30 10.94
N ILE A 20 -30.06 28.42 11.26
CA ILE A 20 -29.99 27.71 12.54
C ILE A 20 -29.60 28.68 13.69
N GLU A 21 -28.67 29.62 13.42
CA GLU A 21 -28.33 30.66 14.40
C GLU A 21 -29.53 31.59 14.69
N ASN A 22 -30.29 31.94 13.67
CA ASN A 22 -31.50 32.75 13.83
C ASN A 22 -32.64 32.00 14.53
N GLU A 23 -32.78 30.69 14.37
CA GLU A 23 -33.74 29.86 15.13
C GLU A 23 -33.28 29.60 16.58
N LYS A 24 -31.98 29.63 16.89
CA LYS A 24 -31.49 29.57 18.29
C LYS A 24 -31.73 30.84 19.09
N LEU A 25 -31.98 31.98 18.46
CA LEU A 25 -32.29 33.26 19.12
C LEU A 25 -33.79 33.50 19.38
N GLY A 26 -34.66 32.68 18.84
CA GLY A 26 -36.12 32.84 19.05
C GLY A 26 -36.78 31.53 19.44
N ASP A 27 -37.02 31.34 20.67
CA ASP A 27 -37.87 30.38 21.40
C ASP A 27 -37.11 29.38 22.28
N ILE A 28 -37.04 29.77 23.55
CA ILE A 28 -37.00 28.83 24.67
C ILE A 28 -38.39 28.14 24.71
N LEU A 29 -38.54 27.10 23.88
CA LEU A 29 -39.64 26.16 23.99
C LEU A 29 -39.20 25.02 24.93
N PRO A 30 -39.99 24.69 25.96
CA PRO A 30 -39.75 23.50 26.76
C PRO A 30 -39.90 22.28 25.86
N VAL A 31 -38.78 21.55 25.65
CA VAL A 31 -38.72 20.36 24.82
C VAL A 31 -39.23 19.16 25.61
N ASP A 32 -40.55 19.12 25.85
CA ASP A 32 -41.28 17.89 26.10
C ASP A 32 -42.12 17.51 24.85
N LYS A 33 -41.50 17.55 23.67
CA LYS A 33 -42.06 16.86 22.52
C LYS A 33 -41.77 15.39 22.74
N VAL A 34 -42.82 14.63 23.10
CA VAL A 34 -42.77 13.17 23.25
C VAL A 34 -42.24 12.56 21.94
N LEU A 35 -41.02 12.05 22.00
CA LEU A 35 -40.43 11.37 20.86
C LEU A 35 -41.29 10.14 20.50
N PRO A 36 -41.49 9.83 19.21
CA PRO A 36 -42.34 8.72 18.78
C PRO A 36 -41.79 7.37 19.21
N ASN A 37 -42.63 6.52 19.81
CA ASN A 37 -42.25 5.15 20.22
C ASN A 37 -42.07 4.19 19.06
N LYS A 38 -42.33 4.63 17.82
CA LYS A 38 -42.13 3.88 16.59
C LYS A 38 -41.29 4.72 15.64
N LEU A 39 -40.19 4.16 15.13
CA LEU A 39 -39.32 4.82 14.19
C LEU A 39 -39.15 4.01 12.91
N SER A 40 -39.13 4.70 11.80
CA SER A 40 -38.67 4.20 10.55
C SER A 40 -37.14 4.18 10.59
N ILE A 41 -36.54 3.01 10.35
CA ILE A 41 -35.10 2.80 10.53
C ILE A 41 -34.36 2.92 9.20
N VAL A 42 -33.38 3.80 9.16
CA VAL A 42 -32.41 3.92 8.07
C VAL A 42 -31.14 3.14 8.46
N PRO A 43 -30.80 2.08 7.73
CA PRO A 43 -29.60 1.29 8.00
C PRO A 43 -28.35 2.05 7.57
N LEU A 44 -27.32 2.09 8.43
CA LEU A 44 -26.02 2.72 8.16
C LEU A 44 -24.97 1.64 7.94
N GLN A 45 -24.19 1.76 6.87
CA GLN A 45 -23.13 0.79 6.52
C GLN A 45 -21.75 1.21 7.03
N GLU A 46 -21.46 2.51 7.00
CA GLU A 46 -20.10 3.00 7.25
C GLU A 46 -19.78 3.15 8.74
N ARG A 47 -20.59 3.89 9.48
CA ARG A 47 -20.37 4.18 10.90
C ARG A 47 -21.67 4.55 11.62
N PRO A 48 -21.75 4.34 12.95
CA PRO A 48 -22.87 4.81 13.74
C PRO A 48 -22.81 6.33 13.87
N ILE A 49 -23.97 6.96 14.06
CA ILE A 49 -24.07 8.39 14.28
C ILE A 49 -24.47 8.62 15.73
N PHE A 50 -23.72 9.47 16.42
CA PHE A 50 -23.92 9.76 17.85
C PHE A 50 -24.97 10.82 18.07
N PRO A 51 -25.58 10.92 19.28
CA PRO A 51 -26.53 11.97 19.63
C PRO A 51 -25.90 13.37 19.64
N GLY A 52 -26.71 14.38 19.35
CA GLY A 52 -26.30 15.79 19.40
C GLY A 52 -25.48 16.26 18.21
N ILE A 53 -25.43 15.49 17.13
CA ILE A 53 -24.69 15.80 15.92
C ILE A 53 -25.64 16.22 14.81
N PHE A 54 -25.28 17.28 14.11
CA PHE A 54 -25.88 17.66 12.84
C PHE A 54 -25.02 17.12 11.70
N THR A 55 -25.60 16.32 10.80
CA THR A 55 -24.85 15.69 9.72
C THR A 55 -25.67 15.51 8.45
N PRO A 56 -25.07 15.69 7.27
CA PRO A 56 -25.69 15.29 6.03
C PRO A 56 -25.58 13.76 5.84
N LEU A 57 -26.63 13.16 5.30
CA LEU A 57 -26.68 11.76 4.89
C LEU A 57 -26.95 11.70 3.39
N MET A 58 -26.16 10.94 2.67
CA MET A 58 -26.41 10.64 1.28
C MET A 58 -27.14 9.31 1.18
N ILE A 59 -28.32 9.30 0.58
CA ILE A 59 -29.17 8.12 0.45
C ILE A 59 -29.37 7.86 -1.05
N ASN A 60 -28.89 6.69 -1.50
CA ASN A 60 -28.96 6.28 -2.90
C ASN A 60 -29.93 5.10 -3.11
N ASN A 61 -30.29 4.39 -2.04
CA ASN A 61 -31.22 3.26 -2.13
C ASN A 61 -32.66 3.77 -2.30
N PRO A 62 -33.39 3.36 -3.36
CA PRO A 62 -34.76 3.81 -3.61
C PRO A 62 -35.75 3.49 -2.48
N GLU A 63 -35.53 2.41 -1.72
CA GLU A 63 -36.39 2.02 -0.60
C GLU A 63 -36.21 2.96 0.59
N ASP A 64 -34.96 3.32 0.91
CA ASP A 64 -34.65 4.27 1.96
C ASP A 64 -35.07 5.71 1.60
N ILE A 65 -35.00 6.09 0.33
CA ILE A 65 -35.52 7.38 -0.17
C ILE A 65 -37.01 7.48 0.10
N ARG A 66 -37.80 6.46 -0.25
CA ARG A 66 -39.25 6.42 0.03
C ARG A 66 -39.57 6.48 1.50
N LEU A 67 -38.79 5.76 2.33
CA LEU A 67 -38.92 5.79 3.79
C LEU A 67 -38.72 7.20 4.35
N ILE A 68 -37.67 7.89 3.89
CA ILE A 68 -37.38 9.27 4.33
C ILE A 68 -38.46 10.25 3.86
N GLU A 69 -38.96 10.08 2.64
CA GLU A 69 -40.05 10.93 2.13
C GLU A 69 -41.32 10.75 2.93
N GLN A 70 -41.65 9.51 3.33
CA GLN A 70 -42.80 9.23 4.19
C GLN A 70 -42.61 9.82 5.60
N ALA A 71 -41.42 9.62 6.19
CA ALA A 71 -41.10 10.17 7.52
C ALA A 71 -41.11 11.70 7.51
N TYR A 72 -40.56 12.34 6.49
CA TYR A 72 -40.57 13.80 6.33
C TYR A 72 -41.99 14.39 6.19
N GLY A 73 -42.89 13.68 5.55
CA GLY A 73 -44.29 14.05 5.42
C GLY A 73 -45.13 13.83 6.69
N ALA A 74 -44.61 13.08 7.66
CA ALA A 74 -45.27 12.80 8.95
C ALA A 74 -44.74 13.73 10.06
N ASP A 75 -43.94 13.19 10.95
CA ASP A 75 -43.39 13.91 12.13
C ASP A 75 -41.89 14.26 11.93
N GLY A 76 -41.27 13.79 10.88
CA GLY A 76 -39.88 14.04 10.52
C GLY A 76 -38.84 13.27 11.33
N TYR A 77 -39.26 12.27 12.14
CA TYR A 77 -38.35 11.48 12.96
C TYR A 77 -37.97 10.15 12.26
N ILE A 78 -36.70 9.81 12.33
CA ILE A 78 -36.13 8.55 11.84
C ILE A 78 -35.17 7.94 12.86
N GLY A 79 -34.96 6.65 12.77
CA GLY A 79 -33.92 5.94 13.54
C GLY A 79 -32.72 5.60 12.64
N LEU A 80 -31.54 5.93 13.09
CA LEU A 80 -30.29 5.63 12.43
C LEU A 80 -29.63 4.47 13.15
N VAL A 81 -29.44 3.33 12.47
CA VAL A 81 -28.90 2.11 13.08
C VAL A 81 -27.83 1.49 12.18
N MET A 82 -26.66 1.23 12.75
CA MET A 82 -25.56 0.60 12.02
C MET A 82 -25.85 -0.88 11.79
N LEU A 83 -25.52 -1.38 10.59
CA LEU A 83 -25.53 -2.79 10.25
C LEU A 83 -24.40 -3.54 10.96
N LYS A 84 -24.65 -4.80 11.39
CA LYS A 84 -23.65 -5.68 11.98
C LYS A 84 -22.61 -6.13 10.95
N ASN A 85 -23.08 -6.39 9.72
CA ASN A 85 -22.26 -6.81 8.59
C ASN A 85 -22.67 -6.02 7.34
N ASP A 86 -21.76 -5.92 6.37
CA ASP A 86 -22.06 -5.27 5.10
C ASP A 86 -22.90 -6.24 4.24
N VAL A 87 -24.16 -5.88 4.02
CA VAL A 87 -25.13 -6.65 3.21
C VAL A 87 -25.79 -5.73 2.19
N GLU A 88 -26.06 -6.23 0.99
CA GLU A 88 -26.71 -5.44 -0.08
C GLU A 88 -28.20 -5.16 0.22
N HIS A 89 -28.89 -6.14 0.82
CA HIS A 89 -30.28 -5.99 1.26
C HIS A 89 -30.35 -6.17 2.77
N SER A 90 -30.59 -5.06 3.49
CA SER A 90 -30.64 -5.07 4.94
C SER A 90 -32.00 -5.55 5.46
N LEU A 91 -31.95 -6.54 6.35
CA LEU A 91 -33.08 -6.97 7.15
C LEU A 91 -32.98 -6.44 8.57
N ALA A 92 -34.07 -6.37 9.27
CA ALA A 92 -34.07 -5.93 10.67
C ALA A 92 -33.18 -6.79 11.59
N THR A 93 -32.88 -8.04 11.23
CA THR A 93 -31.96 -8.95 11.93
C THR A 93 -30.51 -8.52 11.84
N ASP A 94 -30.15 -7.79 10.79
CA ASP A 94 -28.79 -7.35 10.50
C ASP A 94 -28.43 -6.04 11.21
N LEU A 95 -29.42 -5.40 11.84
CA LEU A 95 -29.25 -4.18 12.60
C LEU A 95 -28.63 -4.44 13.98
N ASN A 96 -27.80 -3.51 14.44
CA ASN A 96 -27.41 -3.46 15.84
C ASN A 96 -28.61 -3.15 16.74
N SER A 97 -28.50 -3.47 18.03
CA SER A 97 -29.60 -3.29 18.98
C SER A 97 -29.83 -1.83 19.39
N VAL A 98 -28.79 -1.02 19.32
CA VAL A 98 -28.80 0.40 19.72
C VAL A 98 -28.52 1.28 18.50
N GLY A 99 -29.29 2.32 18.36
CA GLY A 99 -29.16 3.35 17.35
C GLY A 99 -29.45 4.74 17.90
N THR A 100 -29.50 5.71 17.00
CA THR A 100 -29.73 7.12 17.35
C THR A 100 -30.96 7.66 16.63
N ALA A 101 -31.91 8.23 17.36
CA ALA A 101 -33.05 8.93 16.80
C ALA A 101 -32.59 10.29 16.24
N ALA A 102 -33.11 10.62 15.09
CA ALA A 102 -32.78 11.85 14.40
C ALA A 102 -34.04 12.53 13.86
N LYS A 103 -33.99 13.85 13.77
CA LYS A 103 -35.01 14.66 13.10
C LYS A 103 -34.49 15.12 11.75
N ILE A 104 -35.28 14.95 10.72
CA ILE A 104 -34.97 15.46 9.38
C ILE A 104 -35.23 16.97 9.39
N ILE A 105 -34.18 17.75 9.11
CA ILE A 105 -34.24 19.21 9.06
C ILE A 105 -34.52 19.67 7.63
N LYS A 106 -33.79 19.10 6.66
CA LYS A 106 -33.91 19.47 5.26
C LYS A 106 -33.59 18.29 4.35
N LYS A 107 -34.25 18.23 3.18
CA LYS A 107 -33.93 17.29 2.13
C LYS A 107 -33.66 18.01 0.84
N ILE A 108 -32.73 17.51 0.04
CA ILE A 108 -32.34 18.02 -1.28
C ILE A 108 -32.27 16.85 -2.25
N ASN A 109 -33.10 16.89 -3.30
CA ASN A 109 -33.05 15.88 -4.35
C ASN A 109 -31.86 16.14 -5.27
N LEU A 110 -31.05 15.13 -5.54
CA LEU A 110 -29.91 15.21 -6.45
C LEU A 110 -30.36 14.90 -7.90
N PRO A 111 -29.69 15.47 -8.92
CA PRO A 111 -30.02 15.25 -10.34
C PRO A 111 -29.87 13.80 -10.80
N ASP A 112 -29.02 13.03 -10.13
CA ASP A 112 -28.71 11.61 -10.38
C ASP A 112 -29.70 10.63 -9.70
N GLY A 113 -30.74 11.16 -9.05
CA GLY A 113 -31.78 10.37 -8.39
C GLY A 113 -31.49 10.05 -6.94
N GLY A 114 -30.35 10.48 -6.36
CA GLY A 114 -30.02 10.37 -4.95
C GLY A 114 -30.72 11.45 -4.09
N LEU A 115 -30.70 11.27 -2.76
CA LEU A 115 -31.28 12.19 -1.80
C LEU A 115 -30.22 12.59 -0.75
N HIS A 116 -29.94 13.89 -0.66
CA HIS A 116 -29.21 14.47 0.47
C HIS A 116 -30.18 14.86 1.59
N VAL A 117 -29.98 14.32 2.77
CA VAL A 117 -30.83 14.56 3.94
C VAL A 117 -29.98 15.13 5.07
N PHE A 118 -30.35 16.30 5.55
CA PHE A 118 -29.72 16.91 6.72
C PHE A 118 -30.50 16.51 7.95
N VAL A 119 -29.84 15.84 8.88
CA VAL A 119 -30.45 15.33 10.09
C VAL A 119 -29.80 15.91 11.35
N SER A 120 -30.61 16.19 12.36
CA SER A 120 -30.14 16.49 13.70
C SER A 120 -30.45 15.30 14.60
N THR A 121 -29.40 14.71 15.15
CA THR A 121 -29.53 13.55 16.04
C THR A 121 -29.85 13.98 17.45
N ILE A 122 -30.72 13.23 18.13
CA ILE A 122 -31.34 13.68 19.40
C ILE A 122 -30.92 12.78 20.57
N LYS A 123 -31.28 11.50 20.51
CA LYS A 123 -31.16 10.59 21.66
C LYS A 123 -30.87 9.15 21.19
N ARG A 124 -30.20 8.39 22.04
CA ARG A 124 -30.03 6.95 21.86
C ARG A 124 -31.34 6.22 22.03
N PHE A 125 -31.53 5.15 21.30
CA PHE A 125 -32.61 4.21 21.53
C PHE A 125 -32.14 2.76 21.38
N LYS A 126 -32.89 1.87 22.02
CA LYS A 126 -32.77 0.43 21.85
C LYS A 126 -33.99 -0.11 21.11
N ILE A 127 -33.78 -0.98 20.14
CA ILE A 127 -34.86 -1.67 19.43
C ILE A 127 -35.50 -2.66 20.39
N ARG A 128 -36.78 -2.42 20.71
CA ARG A 128 -37.59 -3.31 21.56
C ARG A 128 -38.21 -4.44 20.74
N LYS A 129 -38.80 -4.09 19.60
CA LYS A 129 -39.47 -5.05 18.71
C LYS A 129 -39.49 -4.53 17.28
N THR A 130 -39.17 -5.39 16.34
CA THR A 130 -39.37 -5.11 14.92
C THR A 130 -40.85 -5.29 14.57
N LEU A 131 -41.42 -4.27 13.95
CA LEU A 131 -42.80 -4.27 13.49
C LEU A 131 -42.86 -4.67 12.00
N HIS A 132 -41.86 -4.26 11.21
CA HIS A 132 -41.69 -4.60 9.81
C HIS A 132 -40.25 -4.99 9.54
N VAL A 133 -40.04 -6.21 9.02
CA VAL A 133 -38.69 -6.82 8.93
C VAL A 133 -37.94 -6.44 7.67
N SER A 134 -38.66 -6.23 6.57
CA SER A 134 -38.11 -5.80 5.27
C SER A 134 -38.27 -4.30 5.09
N ALA A 135 -37.57 -3.72 4.14
CA ALA A 135 -37.68 -2.31 3.84
C ALA A 135 -39.11 -1.91 3.36
N PRO A 136 -39.70 -0.85 3.89
CA PRO A 136 -39.19 0.05 4.92
C PRO A 136 -39.22 -0.57 6.34
N ILE A 137 -38.06 -0.67 6.98
CA ILE A 137 -37.95 -1.26 8.32
C ILE A 137 -38.57 -0.32 9.36
N VAL A 138 -39.48 -0.85 10.16
CA VAL A 138 -40.13 -0.08 11.24
C VAL A 138 -39.95 -0.83 12.54
N CYS A 139 -39.48 -0.11 13.58
CA CYS A 139 -39.24 -0.69 14.89
C CYS A 139 -39.95 0.09 15.99
N ALA A 140 -40.44 -0.63 17.00
CA ALA A 140 -40.78 -0.05 18.29
C ALA A 140 -39.50 0.11 19.11
N VAL A 141 -39.29 1.27 19.69
CA VAL A 141 -38.03 1.65 20.34
C VAL A 141 -38.29 2.14 21.78
N ASP A 142 -37.27 1.91 22.61
CA ASP A 142 -37.19 2.49 23.97
C ASP A 142 -35.99 3.45 24.00
N TYR A 143 -36.23 4.70 24.39
CA TYR A 143 -35.19 5.70 24.49
C TYR A 143 -34.29 5.46 25.70
N LEU A 144 -33.00 5.61 25.50
CA LEU A 144 -32.01 5.41 26.54
C LEU A 144 -31.50 6.75 27.04
N GLU A 145 -31.33 6.86 28.35
CA GLU A 145 -30.75 8.02 29.00
C GLU A 145 -29.32 7.72 29.41
N ASP A 146 -28.49 8.76 29.40
CA ASP A 146 -27.13 8.65 29.92
C ASP A 146 -27.19 8.49 31.44
N GLU A 147 -26.39 7.54 31.95
CA GLU A 147 -26.17 7.38 33.37
C GLU A 147 -25.08 8.36 33.78
N GLU A 148 -25.51 9.50 34.35
CA GLU A 148 -24.63 10.59 34.76
C GLU A 148 -24.17 10.40 36.22
N ASP A 149 -22.84 10.38 36.40
CA ASP A 149 -22.17 10.48 37.68
C ASP A 149 -21.51 11.87 37.77
N ASP A 150 -22.09 12.83 38.49
CA ASP A 150 -21.42 14.12 38.74
C ASP A 150 -20.29 13.96 39.76
N THR A 151 -19.32 13.14 39.43
CA THR A 151 -18.17 12.85 40.26
C THR A 151 -16.96 13.72 39.85
N PHE A 152 -16.06 13.92 40.82
CA PHE A 152 -14.76 14.56 40.57
C PHE A 152 -13.99 13.89 39.42
N GLU A 153 -14.17 12.59 39.26
CA GLU A 153 -13.53 11.78 38.20
C GLU A 153 -14.04 12.15 36.82
N VAL A 154 -15.34 12.35 36.62
CA VAL A 154 -15.93 12.80 35.35
C VAL A 154 -15.38 14.17 34.95
N LYS A 155 -15.26 15.10 35.92
CA LYS A 155 -14.65 16.41 35.66
C LYS A 155 -13.19 16.32 35.25
N ALA A 156 -12.44 15.41 35.88
CA ALA A 156 -11.06 15.16 35.54
C ALA A 156 -10.91 14.53 34.14
N LEU A 157 -11.74 13.54 33.81
CA LEU A 157 -11.79 12.91 32.47
C LEU A 157 -12.20 13.93 31.39
N THR A 158 -13.15 14.81 31.65
CA THR A 158 -13.53 15.87 30.71
C THR A 158 -12.36 16.76 30.37
N ARG A 159 -11.60 17.21 31.38
CA ARG A 159 -10.39 18.01 31.12
C ARG A 159 -9.32 17.24 30.37
N ALA A 160 -9.14 15.98 30.71
CA ALA A 160 -8.19 15.11 30.00
C ALA A 160 -8.57 14.95 28.52
N LEU A 161 -9.84 14.61 28.23
CA LEU A 161 -10.34 14.45 26.86
C LEU A 161 -10.16 15.73 26.04
N LEU A 162 -10.50 16.89 26.58
CA LEU A 162 -10.35 18.17 25.90
C LEU A 162 -8.88 18.53 25.66
N SER A 163 -8.00 18.23 26.62
CA SER A 163 -6.55 18.44 26.45
C SER A 163 -5.94 17.55 25.37
N GLU A 164 -6.27 16.27 25.39
CA GLU A 164 -5.76 15.29 24.42
C GLU A 164 -6.28 15.58 23.00
N MET A 165 -7.54 15.97 22.88
CA MET A 165 -8.11 16.36 21.59
C MET A 165 -7.49 17.63 21.04
N ARG A 166 -7.14 18.61 21.87
CA ARG A 166 -6.42 19.80 21.43
C ARG A 166 -5.09 19.43 20.79
N GLU A 167 -4.35 18.50 21.38
CA GLU A 167 -3.08 18.03 20.82
C GLU A 167 -3.24 17.37 19.44
N ILE A 168 -4.29 16.55 19.26
CA ILE A 168 -4.60 15.94 17.96
C ILE A 168 -4.98 17.00 16.92
N THR A 169 -5.84 17.94 17.29
CA THR A 169 -6.38 18.95 16.37
C THR A 169 -5.34 19.99 15.95
N GLU A 170 -4.40 20.35 16.81
CA GLU A 170 -3.31 21.28 16.49
C GLU A 170 -2.33 20.68 15.44
N ASN A 171 -2.19 19.37 15.43
CA ASN A 171 -1.26 18.66 14.56
C ASN A 171 -1.90 18.05 13.29
N ASN A 172 -3.21 18.19 13.12
CA ASN A 172 -3.93 17.57 12.01
C ASN A 172 -4.74 18.63 11.22
N PRO A 173 -4.39 18.91 9.94
CA PRO A 173 -5.08 19.92 9.12
C PRO A 173 -6.54 19.57 8.77
N LEU A 174 -6.99 18.34 9.03
CA LEU A 174 -8.36 17.90 8.78
C LEU A 174 -9.36 18.48 9.79
N PHE A 175 -8.88 19.05 10.92
CA PHE A 175 -9.74 19.65 11.92
C PHE A 175 -9.83 21.17 11.73
N SER A 176 -11.04 21.64 11.33
CA SER A 176 -11.29 23.07 11.18
C SER A 176 -11.33 23.80 12.54
N GLU A 177 -11.12 25.12 12.51
CA GLU A 177 -11.26 25.95 13.71
C GLU A 177 -12.69 25.91 14.27
N GLU A 178 -13.71 25.77 13.42
CA GLU A 178 -15.10 25.61 13.83
C GLU A 178 -15.33 24.33 14.63
N MET A 179 -14.74 23.22 14.25
CA MET A 179 -14.81 21.98 15.04
C MET A 179 -14.22 22.17 16.44
N ARG A 180 -13.14 22.94 16.56
CA ARG A 180 -12.53 23.28 17.85
C ARG A 180 -13.42 24.15 18.71
N LEU A 181 -14.09 25.14 18.13
CA LEU A 181 -15.04 26.01 18.83
C LEU A 181 -16.28 25.26 19.26
N ASN A 182 -16.82 24.38 18.42
CA ASN A 182 -17.97 23.55 18.77
C ASN A 182 -17.68 22.62 19.95
N MET A 183 -16.45 22.06 20.05
CA MET A 183 -16.05 21.24 21.21
C MET A 183 -16.06 22.00 22.54
N VAL A 184 -15.60 23.26 22.53
CA VAL A 184 -15.53 24.09 23.75
C VAL A 184 -16.92 24.49 24.25
N ASN A 185 -17.92 24.58 23.37
CA ASN A 185 -19.28 25.01 23.67
C ASN A 185 -20.21 23.86 24.11
N ILE A 186 -19.71 22.62 24.25
CA ILE A 186 -20.51 21.47 24.68
C ILE A 186 -20.55 21.43 26.21
N ASP A 187 -21.76 21.61 26.79
CA ASP A 187 -21.95 21.71 28.25
C ASP A 187 -21.94 20.37 28.98
N HIS A 188 -22.18 19.24 28.29
CA HIS A 188 -22.34 17.93 28.93
C HIS A 188 -21.18 16.97 28.65
N PRO A 189 -20.58 16.34 29.69
CA PRO A 189 -19.47 15.39 29.52
C PRO A 189 -19.77 14.24 28.56
N GLY A 190 -20.98 13.67 28.60
CA GLY A 190 -21.44 12.61 27.73
C GLY A 190 -21.45 13.03 26.25
N LYS A 191 -21.89 14.25 25.97
CA LYS A 191 -21.88 14.81 24.59
C LYS A 191 -20.48 15.08 24.08
N ILE A 192 -19.55 15.48 24.95
CA ILE A 192 -18.13 15.64 24.60
C ILE A 192 -17.54 14.29 24.15
N ALA A 193 -17.80 13.23 24.92
CA ALA A 193 -17.34 11.88 24.56
C ALA A 193 -17.94 11.41 23.23
N ASP A 194 -19.21 11.67 22.98
CA ASP A 194 -19.93 11.33 21.75
C ASP A 194 -19.38 12.08 20.54
N PHE A 195 -19.17 13.38 20.69
CA PHE A 195 -18.59 14.20 19.65
C PHE A 195 -17.17 13.73 19.27
N ILE A 196 -16.34 13.49 20.28
CA ILE A 196 -14.97 12.97 20.05
C ILE A 196 -15.02 11.60 19.37
N ALA A 197 -15.87 10.68 19.81
CA ALA A 197 -16.01 9.35 19.21
C ALA A 197 -16.46 9.41 17.75
N SER A 198 -17.24 10.43 17.37
CA SER A 198 -17.73 10.61 15.99
C SER A 198 -16.65 11.04 15.01
N ILE A 199 -15.62 11.76 15.50
CA ILE A 199 -14.54 12.31 14.65
C ILE A 199 -13.27 11.48 14.67
N LEU A 200 -13.11 10.58 15.66
CA LEU A 200 -11.96 9.66 15.70
C LEU A 200 -12.04 8.60 14.58
N ASN A 201 -10.89 8.32 13.99
CA ASN A 201 -10.77 7.28 12.96
C ASN A 201 -10.55 5.89 13.61
N ILE A 202 -11.61 5.36 14.23
CA ILE A 202 -11.64 4.04 14.85
C ILE A 202 -12.58 3.10 14.09
N GLU A 203 -12.42 1.80 14.29
CA GLU A 203 -13.24 0.80 13.60
C GLU A 203 -14.73 0.97 13.92
N LYS A 204 -15.60 0.76 12.91
CA LYS A 204 -17.05 0.89 13.03
C LYS A 204 -17.64 0.08 14.19
N LYS A 205 -17.08 -1.11 14.49
CA LYS A 205 -17.50 -1.94 15.63
C LYS A 205 -17.13 -1.31 16.98
N GLU A 206 -15.96 -0.66 17.05
CA GLU A 206 -15.50 0.04 18.25
C GLU A 206 -16.36 1.29 18.49
N GLN A 207 -16.71 2.04 17.42
CA GLN A 207 -17.65 3.18 17.51
C GLN A 207 -19.04 2.74 18.00
N GLN A 208 -19.57 1.64 17.46
CA GLN A 208 -20.84 1.08 17.92
C GLN A 208 -20.77 0.68 19.39
N ALA A 209 -19.69 0.07 19.82
CA ALA A 209 -19.51 -0.29 21.22
C ALA A 209 -19.41 0.94 22.16
N VAL A 210 -18.97 2.10 21.67
CA VAL A 210 -19.04 3.37 22.42
C VAL A 210 -20.45 3.89 22.46
N LEU A 211 -21.22 3.83 21.35
CA LEU A 211 -22.61 4.25 21.30
C LEU A 211 -23.49 3.46 22.28
N GLU A 212 -23.19 2.19 22.53
CA GLU A 212 -23.94 1.31 23.44
C GLU A 212 -23.65 1.54 24.93
N ILE A 213 -22.58 2.28 25.28
CA ILE A 213 -22.25 2.59 26.68
C ILE A 213 -23.09 3.75 27.16
N LEU A 214 -23.99 3.48 28.15
CA LEU A 214 -24.84 4.49 28.77
C LEU A 214 -24.13 5.22 29.90
N ASN A 215 -23.27 4.54 30.65
CA ASN A 215 -22.50 5.15 31.72
C ASN A 215 -21.45 6.12 31.12
N VAL A 216 -21.61 7.41 31.44
CA VAL A 216 -20.82 8.50 30.88
C VAL A 216 -19.33 8.34 31.21
N ARG A 217 -19.00 7.97 32.45
CA ARG A 217 -17.63 7.76 32.89
C ARG A 217 -16.95 6.67 32.07
N HIS A 218 -17.56 5.49 31.97
CA HIS A 218 -16.98 4.37 31.19
C HIS A 218 -16.84 4.73 29.71
N ARG A 219 -17.79 5.49 29.14
CA ARG A 219 -17.71 5.98 27.77
C ARG A 219 -16.51 6.89 27.57
N MET A 220 -16.29 7.84 28.49
CA MET A 220 -15.15 8.76 28.46
C MET A 220 -13.81 8.04 28.59
N GLU A 221 -13.72 7.08 29.52
CA GLU A 221 -12.53 6.23 29.69
C GLU A 221 -12.19 5.48 28.38
N LYS A 222 -13.21 4.90 27.75
CA LYS A 222 -13.03 4.17 26.48
C LYS A 222 -12.59 5.08 25.32
N VAL A 223 -13.21 6.25 25.22
CA VAL A 223 -12.84 7.27 24.22
C VAL A 223 -11.40 7.76 24.46
N LEU A 224 -10.98 7.95 25.69
CA LEU A 224 -9.61 8.33 26.04
C LEU A 224 -8.58 7.28 25.57
N VAL A 225 -8.92 5.99 25.72
CA VAL A 225 -8.06 4.91 25.17
C VAL A 225 -7.93 5.00 23.66
N PHE A 226 -9.03 5.28 22.95
CA PHE A 226 -8.99 5.45 21.49
C PHE A 226 -8.20 6.68 21.06
N ILE A 227 -8.32 7.79 21.78
CA ILE A 227 -7.49 8.98 21.56
C ILE A 227 -6.00 8.63 21.67
N LYS A 228 -5.61 7.89 22.70
CA LYS A 228 -4.21 7.48 22.89
C LYS A 228 -3.70 6.56 21.77
N LYS A 229 -4.53 5.64 21.29
CA LYS A 229 -4.19 4.82 20.13
C LYS A 229 -4.00 5.67 18.87
N GLU A 230 -4.87 6.63 18.62
CA GLU A 230 -4.78 7.51 17.46
C GLU A 230 -3.54 8.41 17.51
N GLN A 231 -3.23 8.97 18.69
CA GLN A 231 -2.00 9.75 18.90
C GLN A 231 -0.74 8.93 18.59
N GLU A 232 -0.67 7.69 19.04
CA GLU A 232 0.47 6.81 18.75
C GLU A 232 0.57 6.48 17.27
N LEU A 233 -0.56 6.22 16.60
CA LEU A 233 -0.61 6.00 15.15
C LEU A 233 -0.10 7.23 14.39
N LEU A 234 -0.60 8.42 14.73
CA LEU A 234 -0.16 9.68 14.12
C LEU A 234 1.33 9.95 14.35
N ARG A 235 1.84 9.61 15.53
CA ARG A 235 3.28 9.73 15.86
C ARG A 235 4.12 8.84 14.95
N VAL A 236 3.74 7.57 14.80
CA VAL A 236 4.43 6.61 13.94
C VAL A 236 4.34 7.04 12.47
N GLN A 237 3.16 7.48 12.02
CA GLN A 237 2.97 7.99 10.66
C GLN A 237 3.86 9.20 10.36
N LYS A 238 3.95 10.16 11.29
CA LYS A 238 4.83 11.33 11.17
C LYS A 238 6.31 10.95 11.12
N GLN A 239 6.71 9.93 11.90
CA GLN A 239 8.08 9.42 11.86
C GLN A 239 8.39 8.78 10.50
N ILE A 240 7.53 7.90 10.00
CA ILE A 240 7.67 7.26 8.68
C ILE A 240 7.75 8.33 7.58
N GLN A 241 6.85 9.32 7.61
CA GLN A 241 6.84 10.41 6.63
C GLN A 241 8.16 11.20 6.65
N LYS A 242 8.70 11.47 7.84
CA LYS A 242 10.00 12.14 7.99
C LYS A 242 11.14 11.30 7.40
N GLU A 243 11.17 10.00 7.66
CA GLU A 243 12.19 9.10 7.11
C GLU A 243 12.11 8.99 5.58
N VAL A 244 10.89 8.90 5.04
CA VAL A 244 10.65 8.90 3.58
C VAL A 244 11.13 10.20 2.96
N ASN A 245 10.75 11.34 3.52
CA ASN A 245 11.16 12.64 3.02
C ASN A 245 12.69 12.81 3.03
N GLN A 246 13.37 12.37 4.10
CA GLN A 246 14.83 12.40 4.17
C GLN A 246 15.50 11.52 3.10
N LYS A 247 14.94 10.33 2.82
CA LYS A 247 15.44 9.46 1.74
C LYS A 247 15.23 10.09 0.36
N VAL A 248 14.06 10.68 0.13
CA VAL A 248 13.76 11.37 -1.15
C VAL A 248 14.71 12.55 -1.35
N GLU A 249 14.90 13.39 -0.32
CA GLU A 249 15.81 14.54 -0.37
C GLU A 249 17.25 14.11 -0.64
N LYS A 250 17.71 13.04 0.04
CA LYS A 250 19.04 12.47 -0.19
C LYS A 250 19.20 11.98 -1.62
N ASN A 251 18.23 11.24 -2.15
CA ASN A 251 18.29 10.72 -3.52
C ASN A 251 18.26 11.85 -4.56
N GLN A 252 17.43 12.86 -4.36
CA GLN A 252 17.39 14.04 -5.23
C GLN A 252 18.72 14.80 -5.21
N ARG A 253 19.33 14.96 -4.02
CA ARG A 253 20.64 15.60 -3.90
C ARG A 253 21.74 14.79 -4.58
N GLU A 254 21.74 13.46 -4.43
CA GLU A 254 22.70 12.59 -5.13
C GLU A 254 22.53 12.66 -6.65
N TYR A 255 21.29 12.66 -7.14
CA TYR A 255 21.01 12.83 -8.57
C TYR A 255 21.53 14.19 -9.08
N PHE A 256 21.23 15.27 -8.38
CA PHE A 256 21.67 16.62 -8.74
C PHE A 256 23.20 16.74 -8.75
N LEU A 257 23.88 16.17 -7.74
CA LEU A 257 25.34 16.16 -7.69
C LEU A 257 25.96 15.33 -8.83
N ARG A 258 25.33 14.21 -9.23
CA ARG A 258 25.78 13.43 -10.37
C ARG A 258 25.64 14.21 -11.69
N GLU A 259 24.52 14.89 -11.87
CA GLU A 259 24.31 15.74 -13.05
C GLU A 259 25.32 16.91 -13.10
N GLN A 260 25.57 17.56 -11.97
CA GLN A 260 26.63 18.59 -11.91
C GLN A 260 28.00 18.02 -12.23
N LEU A 261 28.36 16.85 -11.70
CA LEU A 261 29.62 16.19 -11.97
C LEU A 261 29.74 15.85 -13.45
N LYS A 262 28.68 15.35 -14.09
CA LYS A 262 28.63 15.09 -15.53
C LYS A 262 28.86 16.36 -16.34
N THR A 263 28.17 17.45 -16.04
CA THR A 263 28.34 18.73 -16.70
C THR A 263 29.79 19.28 -16.57
N ILE A 264 30.36 19.15 -15.37
CA ILE A 264 31.75 19.55 -15.12
C ILE A 264 32.73 18.68 -15.92
N GLN A 265 32.50 17.36 -16.01
CA GLN A 265 33.30 16.45 -16.81
C GLN A 265 33.21 16.74 -18.31
N GLU A 266 32.00 17.07 -18.81
CA GLU A 266 31.78 17.53 -20.18
C GLU A 266 32.51 18.82 -20.48
N GLU A 267 32.46 19.84 -19.58
CA GLU A 267 33.18 21.11 -19.73
C GLU A 267 34.71 20.96 -19.67
N LEU A 268 35.21 20.03 -18.85
CA LEU A 268 36.64 19.72 -18.74
C LEU A 268 37.15 18.80 -19.88
N GLY A 269 36.25 18.26 -20.73
CA GLY A 269 36.61 17.37 -21.82
C GLY A 269 37.06 15.97 -21.36
N THR A 270 36.87 15.61 -20.08
CA THR A 270 37.34 14.35 -19.50
C THR A 270 36.47 13.14 -19.84
N ASP A 271 35.24 13.33 -20.30
CA ASP A 271 34.33 12.25 -20.71
C ASP A 271 34.80 11.52 -22.02
N SER A 272 35.57 12.24 -22.87
CA SER A 272 36.09 11.65 -24.09
C SER A 272 37.40 10.82 -23.88
N GLU A 273 38.16 11.10 -22.81
CA GLU A 273 39.42 10.41 -22.57
C GLU A 273 39.21 8.98 -22.05
N GLY A 274 38.23 8.72 -21.20
CA GLY A 274 37.98 7.37 -20.68
C GLY A 274 37.51 6.39 -21.74
N ASN A 275 36.58 6.80 -22.60
CA ASN A 275 36.07 6.00 -23.72
C ASN A 275 37.11 5.80 -24.81
N ALA A 276 37.87 6.87 -25.14
CA ALA A 276 38.95 6.79 -26.13
C ALA A 276 40.07 5.86 -25.65
N THR A 277 40.38 5.84 -24.36
CA THR A 277 41.41 4.98 -23.77
C THR A 277 40.96 3.51 -23.71
N ASP A 278 39.73 3.21 -23.30
CA ASP A 278 39.20 1.84 -23.30
C ASP A 278 39.04 1.31 -24.72
N TYR A 279 38.56 2.11 -25.67
CA TYR A 279 38.49 1.74 -27.10
C TYR A 279 39.84 1.40 -27.68
N GLN A 280 40.86 2.25 -27.45
CA GLN A 280 42.24 2.00 -27.95
C GLN A 280 42.83 0.73 -27.32
N ARG A 281 42.64 0.54 -26.01
CA ARG A 281 43.11 -0.66 -25.30
C ARG A 281 42.51 -1.93 -25.86
N TYR A 282 41.19 -1.98 -26.12
CA TYR A 282 40.54 -3.15 -26.70
C TYR A 282 40.96 -3.35 -28.15
N ARG A 283 41.06 -2.27 -28.94
CA ARG A 283 41.52 -2.33 -30.34
C ARG A 283 42.93 -2.92 -30.47
N GLU A 284 43.88 -2.47 -29.66
CA GLU A 284 45.26 -3.00 -29.67
C GLU A 284 45.28 -4.47 -29.28
N LYS A 285 44.57 -4.85 -28.23
CA LYS A 285 44.53 -6.26 -27.80
C LYS A 285 43.89 -7.18 -28.85
N ILE A 286 42.75 -6.79 -29.44
CA ILE A 286 42.06 -7.55 -30.48
C ILE A 286 42.93 -7.67 -31.75
N THR A 287 43.64 -6.61 -32.11
CA THR A 287 44.57 -6.64 -33.25
C THR A 287 45.69 -7.65 -33.01
N ASN A 288 46.23 -7.74 -31.80
CA ASN A 288 47.32 -8.69 -31.44
C ASN A 288 46.84 -10.15 -31.41
N LEU A 289 45.54 -10.41 -31.26
CA LEU A 289 44.99 -11.77 -31.23
C LEU A 289 44.87 -12.43 -32.63
N ASN A 290 45.10 -11.68 -33.73
CA ASN A 290 45.13 -12.17 -35.11
C ASN A 290 43.93 -13.03 -35.52
N PHE A 291 42.71 -12.58 -35.25
CA PHE A 291 41.48 -13.24 -35.66
C PHE A 291 41.33 -13.30 -37.19
N SER A 292 40.74 -14.39 -37.69
CA SER A 292 40.48 -14.58 -39.13
C SER A 292 39.11 -14.05 -39.54
N GLY A 293 39.06 -13.51 -40.78
CA GLY A 293 37.85 -13.24 -41.58
C GLY A 293 36.61 -12.72 -40.80
N GLU A 294 35.59 -13.55 -40.72
CA GLU A 294 34.29 -13.21 -40.15
C GLU A 294 34.35 -12.81 -38.68
N ILE A 295 35.24 -13.40 -37.89
CA ILE A 295 35.35 -13.06 -36.45
C ILE A 295 35.92 -11.65 -36.29
N LYS A 296 36.91 -11.30 -37.10
CA LYS A 296 37.53 -9.98 -37.08
C LYS A 296 36.50 -8.90 -37.45
N GLU A 297 35.71 -9.12 -38.51
CA GLU A 297 34.66 -8.19 -38.92
C GLU A 297 33.62 -8.00 -37.85
N SER A 298 33.18 -9.06 -37.18
CA SER A 298 32.22 -9.00 -36.08
C SER A 298 32.76 -8.21 -34.88
N LEU A 299 34.02 -8.39 -34.53
CA LEU A 299 34.65 -7.67 -33.42
C LEU A 299 34.94 -6.21 -33.76
N ASP A 300 35.31 -5.89 -34.99
CA ASP A 300 35.50 -4.51 -35.45
C ASP A 300 34.14 -3.75 -35.40
N ASN A 301 33.06 -4.40 -35.84
CA ASN A 301 31.73 -3.82 -35.72
C ASN A 301 31.30 -3.57 -34.26
N GLU A 302 31.57 -4.49 -33.34
CA GLU A 302 31.25 -4.31 -31.91
C GLU A 302 32.14 -3.24 -31.27
N LEU A 303 33.41 -3.10 -31.68
CA LEU A 303 34.30 -2.02 -31.25
C LEU A 303 33.81 -0.64 -31.70
N GLU A 304 33.35 -0.51 -32.95
CA GLU A 304 32.79 0.74 -33.45
C GLU A 304 31.48 1.09 -32.73
N LYS A 305 30.63 0.08 -32.45
CA LYS A 305 29.44 0.26 -31.64
C LYS A 305 29.80 0.74 -30.22
N PHE A 306 30.77 0.08 -29.57
CA PHE A 306 31.25 0.46 -28.25
C PHE A 306 31.73 1.91 -28.16
N ARG A 307 32.41 2.38 -29.21
CA ARG A 307 32.90 3.77 -29.32
C ARG A 307 31.78 4.80 -29.31
N LEU A 308 30.60 4.45 -29.88
CA LEU A 308 29.44 5.33 -30.02
C LEU A 308 28.48 5.29 -28.82
N LEU A 309 28.65 4.31 -27.92
CA LEU A 309 27.76 4.15 -26.76
C LEU A 309 28.08 5.20 -25.67
N ASP A 310 27.04 5.70 -25.04
CA ASP A 310 27.16 6.56 -23.86
C ASP A 310 27.63 5.73 -22.65
N PRO A 311 28.71 6.14 -21.94
CA PRO A 311 29.22 5.44 -20.75
C PRO A 311 28.18 5.21 -19.64
N SER A 312 27.16 6.02 -19.59
CA SER A 312 26.07 5.92 -18.60
C SER A 312 25.00 4.89 -18.99
N SER A 313 25.03 4.38 -20.24
CA SER A 313 24.02 3.44 -20.72
C SER A 313 24.25 2.02 -20.21
N PRO A 314 23.19 1.23 -19.95
CA PRO A 314 23.31 -0.20 -19.64
C PRO A 314 23.98 -1.00 -20.77
N GLU A 315 23.80 -0.56 -22.02
CA GLU A 315 24.37 -1.17 -23.20
C GLU A 315 25.90 -1.03 -23.23
N TYR A 316 26.45 0.09 -22.77
CA TYR A 316 27.89 0.29 -22.63
C TYR A 316 28.53 -0.76 -21.72
N THR A 317 27.92 -0.99 -20.53
CA THR A 317 28.40 -2.01 -19.58
C THR A 317 28.37 -3.42 -20.19
N THR A 318 27.33 -3.74 -20.95
CA THR A 318 27.20 -5.04 -21.61
C THR A 318 28.26 -5.25 -22.69
N SER A 319 28.46 -4.27 -23.58
CA SER A 319 29.45 -4.31 -24.64
C SER A 319 30.88 -4.33 -24.07
N ARG A 320 31.14 -3.56 -23.01
CA ARG A 320 32.42 -3.57 -22.29
C ARG A 320 32.75 -4.94 -21.72
N ASN A 321 31.79 -5.59 -21.03
CA ASN A 321 31.97 -6.92 -20.46
C ASN A 321 32.21 -7.96 -21.54
N PHE A 322 31.54 -7.85 -22.68
CA PHE A 322 31.75 -8.71 -23.83
C PHE A 322 33.18 -8.55 -24.39
N LEU A 323 33.65 -7.33 -24.67
CA LEU A 323 34.98 -7.04 -25.16
C LEU A 323 36.06 -7.48 -24.17
N GLU A 324 35.86 -7.26 -22.85
CA GLU A 324 36.79 -7.71 -21.82
C GLU A 324 36.88 -9.24 -21.79
N LEU A 325 35.78 -9.97 -21.92
CA LEU A 325 35.77 -11.43 -22.00
C LEU A 325 36.52 -11.92 -23.23
N VAL A 326 36.25 -11.34 -24.39
CA VAL A 326 36.92 -11.69 -25.65
C VAL A 326 38.44 -11.53 -25.50
N VAL A 327 38.89 -10.45 -24.89
CA VAL A 327 40.33 -10.17 -24.75
C VAL A 327 41.01 -11.05 -23.69
N GLN A 328 40.27 -11.59 -22.74
CA GLN A 328 40.78 -12.48 -21.68
C GLN A 328 40.88 -13.96 -22.12
N LEU A 329 40.11 -14.35 -23.13
CA LEU A 329 40.15 -15.74 -23.62
C LEU A 329 41.47 -16.07 -24.32
N PRO A 330 42.05 -17.25 -24.07
CA PRO A 330 43.34 -17.67 -24.66
C PRO A 330 43.15 -18.24 -26.08
N TRP A 331 42.80 -17.39 -27.04
CA TRP A 331 42.45 -17.80 -28.39
C TRP A 331 43.60 -18.51 -29.14
N ASN A 332 44.84 -18.12 -28.88
CA ASN A 332 46.02 -18.62 -29.55
C ASN A 332 46.81 -19.63 -28.70
N ASP A 333 46.43 -19.79 -27.43
CA ASP A 333 47.09 -20.73 -26.54
C ASP A 333 46.51 -22.14 -26.71
N VAL A 334 46.92 -22.78 -27.78
CA VAL A 334 46.62 -24.19 -28.00
C VAL A 334 47.70 -25.00 -27.32
N PRO A 335 47.41 -25.80 -26.30
CA PRO A 335 48.41 -26.66 -25.69
C PRO A 335 48.92 -27.65 -26.76
N THR A 336 50.22 -27.85 -26.77
CA THR A 336 50.84 -28.90 -27.64
C THR A 336 50.44 -30.26 -27.10
N GLU A 337 49.54 -30.94 -27.79
CA GLU A 337 49.08 -32.28 -27.42
C GLU A 337 50.25 -33.28 -27.55
N ASP A 338 50.53 -34.00 -26.45
CA ASP A 338 51.56 -35.07 -26.43
C ASP A 338 50.88 -36.43 -26.61
N TYR A 339 50.84 -36.91 -27.86
CA TYR A 339 50.27 -38.23 -28.14
C TYR A 339 51.24 -39.35 -27.85
N ASN A 340 51.90 -39.37 -26.69
CA ASN A 340 52.74 -40.45 -26.26
C ASN A 340 51.91 -41.61 -25.70
N LEU A 341 51.67 -42.62 -26.55
CA LEU A 341 50.83 -43.77 -26.20
C LEU A 341 51.40 -44.58 -25.02
N LEU A 342 52.72 -44.63 -24.86
CA LEU A 342 53.34 -45.32 -23.71
C LEU A 342 53.09 -44.59 -22.41
N LYS A 343 53.12 -43.26 -22.43
CA LYS A 343 52.75 -42.42 -21.25
C LYS A 343 51.29 -42.57 -20.95
N ALA A 344 50.42 -42.52 -21.95
CA ALA A 344 48.97 -42.67 -21.79
C ALA A 344 48.58 -44.01 -21.17
N SER A 345 49.19 -45.08 -21.64
CA SER A 345 48.99 -46.43 -21.07
C SER A 345 49.42 -46.49 -19.62
N LYS A 346 50.56 -45.92 -19.24
CA LYS A 346 51.01 -45.89 -17.83
C LYS A 346 50.09 -45.08 -16.94
N VAL A 347 49.60 -43.93 -17.38
CA VAL A 347 48.66 -43.10 -16.62
C VAL A 347 47.36 -43.88 -16.38
N LEU A 348 46.79 -44.48 -17.44
CA LEU A 348 45.54 -45.25 -17.30
C LEU A 348 45.69 -46.46 -16.39
N GLU A 349 46.87 -47.15 -16.44
CA GLU A 349 47.13 -48.30 -15.56
C GLU A 349 47.31 -47.90 -14.09
N ASN A 350 47.97 -46.77 -13.83
CA ASN A 350 48.20 -46.28 -12.47
C ASN A 350 46.94 -45.75 -11.82
N ASP A 351 46.08 -45.06 -12.57
CA ASP A 351 44.90 -44.36 -12.03
C ASP A 351 43.68 -45.29 -11.91
N HIS A 352 43.63 -46.35 -12.71
CA HIS A 352 42.45 -47.23 -12.77
C HIS A 352 42.81 -48.71 -12.67
N TYR A 353 42.24 -49.41 -11.74
CA TYR A 353 42.36 -50.85 -11.61
C TYR A 353 41.33 -51.57 -12.50
N GLY A 354 41.73 -52.56 -13.29
CA GLY A 354 40.85 -53.25 -14.22
C GLY A 354 40.44 -52.40 -15.41
N LEU A 355 39.20 -52.54 -15.88
CA LEU A 355 38.63 -51.80 -17.02
C LEU A 355 39.40 -51.97 -18.34
N GLU A 356 39.91 -53.17 -18.62
CA GLU A 356 40.80 -53.48 -19.73
C GLU A 356 40.23 -53.08 -21.09
N ASP A 357 38.95 -53.39 -21.35
CA ASP A 357 38.26 -53.03 -22.60
C ASP A 357 38.12 -51.52 -22.79
N VAL A 358 37.86 -50.79 -21.71
CA VAL A 358 37.75 -49.34 -21.74
C VAL A 358 39.09 -48.68 -22.00
N LYS A 359 40.15 -49.15 -21.32
CA LYS A 359 41.51 -48.68 -21.53
C LYS A 359 41.96 -48.94 -22.96
N LYS A 360 41.74 -50.18 -23.47
CA LYS A 360 42.04 -50.54 -24.84
C LYS A 360 41.35 -49.60 -25.84
N ARG A 361 40.07 -49.33 -25.64
CA ARG A 361 39.31 -48.43 -26.53
C ARG A 361 39.84 -47.00 -26.48
N ILE A 362 40.23 -46.49 -25.31
CA ILE A 362 40.86 -45.18 -25.16
C ILE A 362 42.23 -45.15 -25.89
N MET A 363 43.04 -46.19 -25.74
CA MET A 363 44.30 -46.28 -26.42
C MET A 363 44.16 -46.34 -27.96
N GLU A 364 43.18 -47.07 -28.47
CA GLU A 364 42.84 -47.06 -29.91
C GLU A 364 42.42 -45.66 -30.37
N TYR A 365 41.60 -44.95 -29.60
CA TYR A 365 41.17 -43.56 -29.87
C TYR A 365 42.39 -42.63 -29.94
N LEU A 366 43.26 -42.66 -28.95
CA LEU A 366 44.45 -41.82 -28.90
C LEU A 366 45.47 -42.17 -30.08
N ALA A 367 45.58 -43.45 -30.45
CA ALA A 367 46.36 -43.86 -31.55
C ALA A 367 45.82 -43.35 -32.91
N VAL A 368 44.52 -43.39 -33.11
CA VAL A 368 43.83 -42.81 -34.27
C VAL A 368 44.06 -41.32 -34.38
N ARG A 369 43.95 -40.61 -33.25
CA ARG A 369 44.21 -39.15 -33.20
C ARG A 369 45.63 -38.82 -33.57
N LYS A 370 46.57 -39.56 -33.03
CA LYS A 370 48.01 -39.42 -33.38
C LYS A 370 48.30 -39.61 -34.87
N LEU A 371 47.62 -40.57 -35.51
CA LEU A 371 47.82 -40.88 -36.94
C LEU A 371 47.14 -39.85 -37.86
N LYS A 372 45.96 -39.35 -37.46
CA LYS A 372 45.19 -38.43 -38.32
C LYS A 372 45.70 -37.00 -38.29
N ASN A 373 46.36 -36.58 -37.21
CA ASN A 373 46.82 -35.21 -36.99
C ASN A 373 45.77 -34.16 -37.31
N ASP A 374 44.49 -34.52 -37.07
CA ASP A 374 43.28 -33.68 -37.34
C ASP A 374 42.71 -33.21 -36.05
N ASN A 375 42.54 -31.88 -35.92
CA ASN A 375 41.97 -31.22 -34.76
C ASN A 375 40.42 -31.42 -34.60
N LYS A 376 39.77 -32.10 -35.56
CA LYS A 376 38.38 -32.49 -35.48
C LYS A 376 38.24 -33.71 -34.56
N GLY A 377 38.14 -33.44 -33.26
CA GLY A 377 37.98 -34.49 -32.24
C GLY A 377 36.63 -35.22 -32.34
N SER A 378 36.71 -36.56 -32.34
CA SER A 378 35.49 -37.36 -32.13
C SER A 378 35.00 -37.20 -30.69
N ILE A 379 33.72 -37.18 -30.50
CA ILE A 379 33.11 -37.14 -29.15
C ILE A 379 33.19 -38.55 -28.54
N LEU A 380 33.90 -38.67 -27.42
CA LEU A 380 33.95 -39.90 -26.64
C LEU A 380 32.90 -39.87 -25.54
N LEU A 381 31.90 -40.75 -25.65
CA LEU A 381 30.83 -40.86 -24.68
C LEU A 381 31.09 -42.04 -23.72
N LEU A 382 31.23 -41.74 -22.42
CA LEU A 382 31.38 -42.72 -21.36
C LEU A 382 30.01 -42.97 -20.67
N VAL A 383 29.48 -44.20 -20.80
CA VAL A 383 28.16 -44.56 -20.25
C VAL A 383 28.36 -45.62 -19.17
N GLY A 384 27.63 -45.49 -18.07
CA GLY A 384 27.67 -46.47 -16.97
C GLY A 384 26.99 -45.91 -15.70
N PRO A 385 26.78 -46.73 -14.66
CA PRO A 385 26.19 -46.31 -13.40
C PRO A 385 27.04 -45.26 -12.68
N PRO A 386 26.48 -44.54 -11.69
CA PRO A 386 27.25 -43.59 -10.88
C PRO A 386 28.36 -44.30 -10.09
N GLY A 387 29.51 -43.63 -9.87
CA GLY A 387 30.60 -44.16 -9.07
C GLY A 387 31.61 -45.10 -9.77
N VAL A 388 31.40 -45.48 -11.03
CA VAL A 388 32.31 -46.42 -11.76
C VAL A 388 33.56 -45.75 -12.39
N GLY A 389 33.85 -44.51 -12.07
CA GLY A 389 35.06 -43.83 -12.49
C GLY A 389 35.00 -43.10 -13.86
N LYS A 390 33.79 -42.79 -14.40
CA LYS A 390 33.66 -42.08 -15.73
C LYS A 390 34.38 -40.75 -15.75
N THR A 391 34.23 -39.94 -14.72
CA THR A 391 34.88 -38.61 -14.61
C THR A 391 36.38 -38.73 -14.39
N SER A 392 36.85 -39.70 -13.58
CA SER A 392 38.27 -39.92 -13.33
C SER A 392 38.99 -40.42 -14.56
N ILE A 393 38.38 -41.29 -15.39
CA ILE A 393 38.90 -41.68 -16.69
C ILE A 393 39.10 -40.47 -17.63
N GLY A 394 38.12 -39.54 -17.66
CA GLY A 394 38.24 -38.29 -18.39
C GLY A 394 39.44 -37.46 -17.96
N HIS A 395 39.67 -37.34 -16.66
CA HIS A 395 40.87 -36.68 -16.11
C HIS A 395 42.19 -37.38 -16.48
N SER A 396 42.21 -38.70 -16.40
CA SER A 396 43.43 -39.47 -16.77
C SER A 396 43.74 -39.35 -18.25
N ILE A 397 42.71 -39.29 -19.14
CA ILE A 397 42.91 -39.01 -20.58
C ILE A 397 43.53 -37.61 -20.77
N ALA A 398 42.98 -36.60 -20.10
CA ALA A 398 43.50 -35.24 -20.18
C ALA A 398 44.93 -35.13 -19.66
N THR A 399 45.27 -35.81 -18.58
CA THR A 399 46.63 -35.86 -18.00
C THR A 399 47.61 -36.59 -18.93
N ALA A 400 47.13 -37.58 -19.68
CA ALA A 400 47.93 -38.33 -20.60
C ALA A 400 48.27 -37.58 -21.89
N MET A 401 47.38 -36.64 -22.28
CA MET A 401 47.54 -35.81 -23.48
C MET A 401 48.25 -34.50 -23.19
#